data_78c1f662ba24e7c2c39a90ecd8a83844
#
_entry.id   78c1f662ba24e7c2c39a90ecd8a83844
#
_cell.length_a   1.000
_cell.length_b   1.000
_cell.length_c   1.000
_cell.angle_alpha   90.00
_cell.angle_beta   90.00
_cell.angle_gamma   90.00
#
_symmetry.space_group_name_H-M   'P 1'
#
loop_
_entity.id
_entity.type
_entity.pdbx_description
1 polymer ?
#
loop_
_entity_poly.entity_id
_entity_poly.type
_entity_poly.pdbx_seq_one_letter_code
_entity_poly.pdbx_strand_id
1 'polypeptide(L)'
;KLNIPTANYVTFDNYVDSMNYLNSCSFPLVIKADGLAAGQGVIICNSLEDSTEAINKCFKDKTFGSAGSRVIIEEFLEGEEVSLFTLVDNTGFVLPLITAQDHKKILEGEKGLNTGGMGAYAPVPSITKSKMADLSNQFVLPIVEYLKKQNINFNGMFYAGLIITKKGPQLLEINVRFGDPETQ
;
A
#
# COMPACT_ATOMS: atom_id res chain seq x y z
N LYS A 1 -3.16 7.61 -16.94
CA LYS A 1 -3.66 7.09 -15.65
C LYS A 1 -4.37 5.77 -15.91
N LEU A 2 -4.15 4.76 -15.08
CA LEU A 2 -4.68 3.41 -15.28
C LEU A 2 -6.08 3.22 -14.66
N ASN A 3 -6.63 4.25 -13.98
CA ASN A 3 -7.92 4.22 -13.27
C ASN A 3 -8.05 3.05 -12.28
N ILE A 4 -6.95 2.66 -11.65
CA ILE A 4 -6.95 1.64 -10.60
C ILE A 4 -7.48 2.28 -9.31
N PRO A 5 -8.50 1.70 -8.67
CA PRO A 5 -9.02 2.21 -7.41
C PRO A 5 -7.94 2.21 -6.32
N THR A 6 -7.74 3.35 -5.70
CA THR A 6 -6.82 3.57 -4.58
C THR A 6 -7.31 4.73 -3.74
N ALA A 7 -6.75 4.94 -2.57
CA ALA A 7 -7.04 6.08 -1.70
C ALA A 7 -6.92 7.41 -2.46
N ASN A 8 -7.78 8.38 -2.13
CA ASN A 8 -7.55 9.76 -2.56
C ASN A 8 -6.29 10.30 -1.90
N TYR A 9 -5.45 10.96 -2.68
CA TYR A 9 -4.15 11.41 -2.20
C TYR A 9 -3.71 12.76 -2.79
N VAL A 10 -2.83 13.43 -2.05
CA VAL A 10 -2.10 14.62 -2.52
C VAL A 10 -0.64 14.44 -2.18
N THR A 11 0.25 14.94 -3.04
CA THR A 11 1.71 14.86 -2.84
C THR A 11 2.31 16.23 -2.56
N PHE A 12 3.31 16.27 -1.67
CA PHE A 12 4.05 17.48 -1.33
C PHE A 12 5.55 17.21 -1.32
N ASP A 13 6.31 18.14 -1.83
CA ASP A 13 7.78 18.13 -1.86
C ASP A 13 8.40 19.16 -0.91
N ASN A 14 7.58 19.86 -0.14
CA ASN A 14 8.02 20.82 0.86
C ASN A 14 7.16 20.81 2.13
N TYR A 15 7.77 21.24 3.21
CA TYR A 15 7.17 21.25 4.54
C TYR A 15 5.97 22.21 4.66
N VAL A 16 6.09 23.43 4.11
CA VAL A 16 5.10 24.49 4.34
C VAL A 16 3.75 24.12 3.71
N ASP A 17 3.76 23.68 2.46
CA ASP A 17 2.53 23.33 1.75
C ASP A 17 1.86 22.07 2.35
N SER A 18 2.66 21.09 2.79
CA SER A 18 2.13 19.91 3.48
C SER A 18 1.42 20.29 4.80
N MET A 19 2.03 21.19 5.60
CA MET A 19 1.43 21.66 6.84
C MET A 19 0.15 22.50 6.61
N ASN A 20 0.15 23.36 5.59
CA ASN A 20 -1.02 24.13 5.22
C ASN A 20 -2.18 23.23 4.83
N TYR A 21 -1.93 22.17 4.06
CA TYR A 21 -2.93 21.19 3.67
C TYR A 21 -3.51 20.44 4.88
N LEU A 22 -2.66 19.99 5.81
CA LEU A 22 -3.09 19.28 7.02
C LEU A 22 -4.09 20.06 7.89
N ASN A 23 -4.01 21.38 7.92
CA ASN A 23 -4.93 22.22 8.67
C ASN A 23 -6.39 22.13 8.16
N SER A 24 -6.61 21.64 6.95
CA SER A 24 -7.93 21.46 6.33
C SER A 24 -8.40 20.00 6.28
N CYS A 25 -7.58 19.06 6.76
CA CYS A 25 -7.86 17.63 6.68
C CYS A 25 -8.75 17.14 7.82
N SER A 26 -9.51 16.09 7.53
CA SER A 26 -10.17 15.26 8.55
C SER A 26 -9.26 14.07 8.89
N PHE A 27 -9.45 13.53 10.11
CA PHE A 27 -8.68 12.39 10.60
C PHE A 27 -9.59 11.16 10.80
N PRO A 28 -9.03 9.92 10.74
CA PRO A 28 -7.63 9.59 10.49
C PRO A 28 -7.22 9.80 9.04
N LEU A 29 -5.89 9.93 8.81
CA LEU A 29 -5.27 9.97 7.48
C LEU A 29 -3.96 9.17 7.49
N VAL A 30 -3.37 8.95 6.31
CA VAL A 30 -2.10 8.25 6.18
C VAL A 30 -1.06 9.14 5.52
N ILE A 31 0.13 9.22 6.11
CA ILE A 31 1.28 9.91 5.54
C ILE A 31 2.31 8.87 5.11
N LYS A 32 2.73 8.93 3.85
CA LYS A 32 3.73 8.03 3.28
C LYS A 32 4.94 8.83 2.77
N ALA A 33 6.14 8.38 3.11
CA ALA A 33 7.34 8.82 2.40
C ALA A 33 7.33 8.24 0.98
N ASP A 34 7.51 9.09 -0.05
CA ASP A 34 7.44 8.67 -1.45
C ASP A 34 8.79 8.13 -1.94
N GLY A 35 9.21 7.01 -1.38
CA GLY A 35 10.44 6.32 -1.71
C GLY A 35 10.64 5.05 -0.88
N LEU A 36 11.76 4.36 -1.10
CA LEU A 36 12.07 3.14 -0.38
C LEU A 36 12.39 3.45 1.09
N ALA A 37 11.49 3.10 1.99
CA ALA A 37 11.61 3.32 3.43
C ALA A 37 11.43 2.03 4.25
N ALA A 38 11.65 0.85 3.63
CA ALA A 38 11.61 -0.48 4.26
C ALA A 38 10.36 -0.72 5.14
N GLY A 39 9.19 -0.28 4.67
CA GLY A 39 7.92 -0.42 5.38
C GLY A 39 7.71 0.56 6.55
N GLN A 40 8.73 1.33 6.92
CA GLN A 40 8.64 2.29 8.05
C GLN A 40 8.11 3.67 7.62
N GLY A 41 8.04 3.92 6.31
CA GLY A 41 7.62 5.21 5.76
C GLY A 41 6.10 5.41 5.70
N VAL A 42 5.28 4.51 6.27
CA VAL A 42 3.82 4.59 6.30
C VAL A 42 3.36 4.87 7.72
N ILE A 43 2.75 6.02 7.95
CA ILE A 43 2.33 6.49 9.29
C ILE A 43 0.85 6.81 9.26
N ILE A 44 0.06 6.10 10.08
CA ILE A 44 -1.35 6.39 10.31
C ILE A 44 -1.42 7.50 11.37
N CYS A 45 -2.09 8.60 11.03
CA CYS A 45 -2.22 9.77 11.88
C CYS A 45 -3.68 9.95 12.29
N ASN A 46 -3.94 9.96 13.60
CA ASN A 46 -5.29 10.12 14.15
C ASN A 46 -5.58 11.58 14.53
N SER A 47 -4.58 12.44 14.48
CA SER A 47 -4.66 13.85 14.86
C SER A 47 -3.74 14.73 14.02
N LEU A 48 -3.92 16.04 14.12
CA LEU A 48 -3.00 17.02 13.52
C LEU A 48 -1.60 16.92 14.15
N GLU A 49 -1.52 16.58 15.44
CA GLU A 49 -0.27 16.42 16.16
C GLU A 49 0.53 15.23 15.60
N ASP A 50 -0.09 14.05 15.45
CA ASP A 50 0.52 12.88 14.83
C ASP A 50 1.03 13.20 13.42
N SER A 51 0.21 13.91 12.64
CA SER A 51 0.55 14.28 11.26
C SER A 51 1.72 15.28 11.21
N THR A 52 1.75 16.23 12.14
CA THR A 52 2.85 17.18 12.25
C THR A 52 4.17 16.46 12.58
N GLU A 53 4.13 15.48 13.50
CA GLU A 53 5.28 14.66 13.81
C GLU A 53 5.75 13.84 12.61
N ALA A 54 4.81 13.21 11.88
CA ALA A 54 5.13 12.45 10.67
C ALA A 54 5.79 13.32 9.59
N ILE A 55 5.28 14.53 9.34
CA ILE A 55 5.85 15.49 8.40
C ILE A 55 7.24 15.97 8.87
N ASN A 56 7.42 16.19 10.18
CA ASN A 56 8.74 16.53 10.74
C ASN A 56 9.75 15.41 10.48
N LYS A 57 9.40 14.14 10.72
CA LYS A 57 10.26 12.97 10.43
C LYS A 57 10.71 12.93 8.97
N CYS A 58 9.85 13.31 8.03
CA CYS A 58 10.20 13.35 6.61
C CYS A 58 11.10 14.52 6.26
N PHE A 59 10.67 15.75 6.52
CA PHE A 59 11.32 16.95 5.98
C PHE A 59 12.41 17.55 6.90
N LYS A 60 12.23 17.50 8.23
CA LYS A 60 13.17 18.09 9.18
C LYS A 60 14.22 17.12 9.67
N ASP A 61 13.76 16.02 10.24
CA ASP A 61 14.63 15.01 10.86
C ASP A 61 15.30 14.12 9.81
N LYS A 62 14.74 14.10 8.59
CA LYS A 62 15.21 13.29 7.45
C LYS A 62 15.37 11.82 7.81
N THR A 63 14.49 11.30 8.67
CA THR A 63 14.50 9.92 9.18
C THR A 63 14.51 8.89 8.03
N PHE A 64 13.86 9.21 6.92
CA PHE A 64 13.76 8.35 5.73
C PHE A 64 14.76 8.74 4.62
N GLY A 65 15.75 9.60 4.93
CA GLY A 65 16.74 10.07 3.94
C GLY A 65 16.07 10.71 2.72
N SER A 66 16.52 10.34 1.52
CA SER A 66 15.95 10.85 0.27
C SER A 66 14.51 10.42 0.02
N ALA A 67 14.05 9.29 0.60
CA ALA A 67 12.67 8.84 0.48
C ALA A 67 11.68 9.82 1.11
N GLY A 68 12.10 10.55 2.16
CA GLY A 68 11.29 11.58 2.81
C GLY A 68 11.31 12.95 2.13
N SER A 69 12.00 13.13 1.00
CA SER A 69 12.02 14.41 0.27
C SER A 69 10.69 14.77 -0.38
N ARG A 70 9.81 13.79 -0.56
CA ARG A 70 8.42 13.93 -0.99
C ARG A 70 7.53 13.08 -0.13
N VAL A 71 6.36 13.57 0.22
CA VAL A 71 5.35 12.85 0.99
C VAL A 71 4.06 12.74 0.23
N ILE A 72 3.33 11.68 0.52
CA ILE A 72 1.97 11.42 0.05
C ILE A 72 1.07 11.49 1.28
N ILE A 73 0.03 12.30 1.23
CA ILE A 73 -1.03 12.36 2.25
C ILE A 73 -2.28 11.74 1.66
N GLU A 74 -2.75 10.64 2.25
CA GLU A 74 -3.86 9.84 1.76
C GLU A 74 -5.02 9.82 2.76
N GLU A 75 -6.24 9.65 2.25
CA GLU A 75 -7.38 9.27 3.10
C GLU A 75 -7.11 7.91 3.76
N PHE A 76 -7.55 7.77 4.99
CA PHE A 76 -7.51 6.48 5.68
C PHE A 76 -8.65 5.59 5.15
N LEU A 77 -8.30 4.38 4.69
CA LEU A 77 -9.26 3.39 4.23
C LEU A 77 -9.56 2.38 5.33
N GLU A 78 -10.83 2.09 5.54
CA GLU A 78 -11.31 1.06 6.46
C GLU A 78 -11.74 -0.18 5.70
N GLY A 79 -11.26 -1.36 6.10
CA GLY A 79 -11.61 -2.62 5.46
C GLY A 79 -10.74 -3.78 5.89
N GLU A 80 -10.89 -4.89 5.20
CA GLU A 80 -10.10 -6.11 5.36
C GLU A 80 -8.89 -6.05 4.41
N GLU A 81 -7.67 -6.07 4.96
CA GLU A 81 -6.46 -6.14 4.14
C GLU A 81 -6.30 -7.53 3.52
N VAL A 82 -5.84 -7.56 2.28
CA VAL A 82 -5.62 -8.79 1.51
C VAL A 82 -4.34 -8.66 0.70
N SER A 83 -3.46 -9.63 0.84
CA SER A 83 -2.27 -9.78 0.00
C SER A 83 -2.60 -10.64 -1.21
N LEU A 84 -2.53 -10.04 -2.40
CA LEU A 84 -2.70 -10.73 -3.68
C LEU A 84 -1.35 -10.92 -4.35
N PHE A 85 -0.88 -12.15 -4.41
CA PHE A 85 0.34 -12.53 -5.10
C PHE A 85 0.05 -12.98 -6.52
N THR A 86 0.87 -12.53 -7.46
CA THR A 86 0.69 -12.86 -8.87
C THR A 86 2.05 -13.09 -9.54
N LEU A 87 2.23 -14.23 -10.16
CA LEU A 87 3.38 -14.45 -11.02
C LEU A 87 3.12 -13.82 -12.38
N VAL A 88 4.10 -13.08 -12.86
CA VAL A 88 4.05 -12.37 -14.13
C VAL A 88 5.27 -12.76 -14.95
N ASP A 89 5.10 -13.01 -16.23
CA ASP A 89 6.19 -13.24 -17.18
C ASP A 89 6.34 -12.10 -18.20
N ASN A 90 7.39 -12.13 -18.98
CA ASN A 90 7.71 -11.11 -19.99
C ASN A 90 6.74 -11.11 -21.18
N THR A 91 5.89 -12.13 -21.33
CA THR A 91 4.82 -12.13 -22.35
C THR A 91 3.62 -11.35 -21.92
N GLY A 92 3.53 -11.01 -20.61
CA GLY A 92 2.38 -10.39 -19.96
C GLY A 92 1.39 -11.42 -19.43
N PHE A 93 1.77 -12.70 -19.35
CA PHE A 93 0.97 -13.72 -18.68
C PHE A 93 0.94 -13.45 -17.17
N VAL A 94 -0.24 -13.58 -16.59
CA VAL A 94 -0.53 -13.26 -15.19
C VAL A 94 -1.16 -14.47 -14.52
N LEU A 95 -0.51 -15.01 -13.48
CA LEU A 95 -1.00 -16.15 -12.72
C LEU A 95 -1.20 -15.76 -11.25
N PRO A 96 -2.44 -15.47 -10.81
CA PRO A 96 -2.71 -15.20 -9.41
C PRO A 96 -2.53 -16.46 -8.56
N LEU A 97 -1.86 -16.29 -7.42
CA LEU A 97 -1.67 -17.32 -6.41
C LEU A 97 -2.74 -17.18 -5.31
N ILE A 98 -2.70 -18.07 -4.33
CA ILE A 98 -3.56 -18.00 -3.14
C ILE A 98 -3.36 -16.65 -2.45
N THR A 99 -4.47 -16.00 -2.08
CA THR A 99 -4.43 -14.77 -1.27
C THR A 99 -4.09 -15.09 0.17
N ALA A 100 -3.35 -14.19 0.81
CA ALA A 100 -3.03 -14.27 2.22
C ALA A 100 -3.44 -12.99 2.96
N GLN A 101 -3.51 -13.07 4.27
CA GLN A 101 -3.66 -11.91 5.15
C GLN A 101 -2.54 -11.92 6.18
N ASP A 102 -1.87 -10.80 6.30
CA ASP A 102 -0.82 -10.54 7.26
C ASP A 102 -1.36 -9.69 8.42
N HIS A 103 -0.93 -10.02 9.63
CA HIS A 103 -1.25 -9.29 10.86
C HIS A 103 -0.03 -8.49 11.32
N LYS A 104 -0.02 -7.21 11.01
CA LYS A 104 1.12 -6.30 11.25
C LYS A 104 1.10 -5.65 12.62
N LYS A 105 -0.05 -5.54 13.26
CA LYS A 105 -0.18 -4.86 14.56
C LYS A 105 0.37 -5.70 15.70
N ILE A 106 1.14 -5.04 16.58
CA ILE A 106 1.81 -5.71 17.72
C ILE A 106 0.85 -6.14 18.84
N LEU A 107 -0.32 -5.53 18.92
CA LEU A 107 -1.32 -5.78 19.96
C LEU A 107 -2.59 -6.39 19.37
N GLU A 108 -3.37 -7.07 20.22
CA GLU A 108 -4.68 -7.61 19.86
C GLU A 108 -5.67 -6.51 19.40
N GLY A 109 -6.60 -6.90 18.54
CA GLY A 109 -7.64 -6.01 18.02
C GLY A 109 -7.11 -4.94 17.07
N GLU A 110 -6.10 -5.27 16.30
CA GLU A 110 -5.47 -4.38 15.31
C GLU A 110 -4.99 -3.05 15.93
N LYS A 111 -4.32 -3.13 17.09
CA LYS A 111 -3.83 -1.97 17.85
C LYS A 111 -2.31 -1.96 17.96
N GLY A 112 -1.78 -0.78 18.31
CA GLY A 112 -0.35 -0.57 18.52
C GLY A 112 0.41 -0.28 17.21
N LEU A 113 1.73 -0.38 17.28
CA LEU A 113 2.63 -0.10 16.16
C LEU A 113 2.57 -1.21 15.11
N ASN A 114 2.82 -0.83 13.86
CA ASN A 114 3.07 -1.79 12.80
C ASN A 114 4.41 -2.50 13.03
N THR A 115 4.42 -3.80 12.75
CA THR A 115 5.63 -4.63 12.73
C THR A 115 5.92 -5.11 11.31
N GLY A 116 6.95 -5.91 11.13
CA GLY A 116 7.22 -6.60 9.88
C GLY A 116 6.27 -7.77 9.59
N GLY A 117 5.38 -8.11 10.52
CA GLY A 117 4.41 -9.20 10.47
C GLY A 117 4.47 -10.05 11.73
N MET A 118 3.33 -10.20 12.40
CA MET A 118 3.18 -11.03 13.61
C MET A 118 2.73 -12.45 13.27
N GLY A 119 2.28 -12.65 12.06
CA GLY A 119 1.80 -13.92 11.51
C GLY A 119 0.91 -13.68 10.32
N ALA A 120 0.69 -14.72 9.53
CA ALA A 120 -0.15 -14.67 8.37
C ALA A 120 -0.95 -15.94 8.22
N TYR A 121 -2.01 -15.90 7.44
CA TYR A 121 -2.76 -17.10 7.04
C TYR A 121 -3.18 -17.03 5.57
N ALA A 122 -3.36 -18.19 4.98
CA ALA A 122 -3.86 -18.39 3.62
C ALA A 122 -4.69 -19.69 3.56
N PRO A 123 -5.74 -19.74 2.73
CA PRO A 123 -6.32 -18.65 1.94
C PRO A 123 -7.14 -17.68 2.80
N VAL A 124 -7.38 -16.46 2.28
CA VAL A 124 -8.31 -15.51 2.90
C VAL A 124 -9.75 -15.97 2.66
N PRO A 125 -10.57 -16.26 3.70
CA PRO A 125 -11.89 -16.90 3.53
C PRO A 125 -12.89 -16.05 2.72
N SER A 126 -12.79 -14.72 2.79
CA SER A 126 -13.65 -13.78 2.07
C SER A 126 -13.35 -13.72 0.55
N ILE A 127 -12.21 -14.30 0.10
CA ILE A 127 -11.75 -14.25 -1.28
C ILE A 127 -11.86 -15.60 -1.96
N THR A 128 -12.93 -15.78 -2.73
CA THR A 128 -13.12 -16.97 -3.57
C THR A 128 -12.15 -16.98 -4.75
N LYS A 129 -11.98 -18.13 -5.42
CA LYS A 129 -11.18 -18.25 -6.65
C LYS A 129 -11.63 -17.29 -7.75
N SER A 130 -12.95 -17.10 -7.91
CA SER A 130 -13.49 -16.14 -8.88
C SER A 130 -13.09 -14.72 -8.51
N LYS A 131 -13.31 -14.33 -7.25
CA LYS A 131 -12.96 -12.98 -6.76
C LYS A 131 -11.46 -12.70 -6.87
N MET A 132 -10.62 -13.70 -6.64
CA MET A 132 -9.17 -13.59 -6.82
C MET A 132 -8.81 -13.29 -8.28
N ALA A 133 -9.44 -13.95 -9.25
CA ALA A 133 -9.25 -13.67 -10.68
C ALA A 133 -9.72 -12.23 -11.02
N ASP A 134 -10.88 -11.82 -10.51
CA ASP A 134 -11.40 -10.46 -10.72
C ASP A 134 -10.45 -9.40 -10.15
N LEU A 135 -9.92 -9.60 -8.95
CA LEU A 135 -8.92 -8.72 -8.33
C LEU A 135 -7.64 -8.64 -9.17
N SER A 136 -7.15 -9.78 -9.67
CA SER A 136 -5.97 -9.80 -10.54
C SER A 136 -6.22 -9.01 -11.83
N ASN A 137 -7.39 -9.18 -12.46
CA ASN A 137 -7.76 -8.45 -13.66
C ASN A 137 -7.93 -6.93 -13.40
N GLN A 138 -8.40 -6.55 -12.23
CA GLN A 138 -8.64 -5.15 -11.89
C GLN A 138 -7.36 -4.43 -11.46
N PHE A 139 -6.47 -5.06 -10.70
CA PHE A 139 -5.34 -4.40 -10.05
C PHE A 139 -3.98 -4.74 -10.66
N VAL A 140 -3.80 -5.95 -11.19
CA VAL A 140 -2.49 -6.40 -11.69
C VAL A 140 -2.40 -6.24 -13.20
N LEU A 141 -3.34 -6.82 -13.93
CA LEU A 141 -3.30 -6.84 -15.40
C LEU A 141 -3.13 -5.46 -16.05
N PRO A 142 -3.84 -4.39 -15.63
CA PRO A 142 -3.68 -3.07 -16.23
C PRO A 142 -2.27 -2.49 -16.05
N ILE A 143 -1.60 -2.82 -14.93
CA ILE A 143 -0.23 -2.38 -14.66
C ILE A 143 0.75 -3.15 -15.53
N VAL A 144 0.59 -4.47 -15.62
CA VAL A 144 1.44 -5.32 -16.46
C VAL A 144 1.35 -4.91 -17.93
N GLU A 145 0.13 -4.65 -18.43
CA GLU A 145 -0.08 -4.13 -19.77
C GLU A 145 0.56 -2.75 -20.00
N TYR A 146 0.48 -1.87 -18.98
CA TYR A 146 1.13 -0.57 -19.05
C TYR A 146 2.66 -0.71 -19.11
N LEU A 147 3.27 -1.54 -18.25
CA LEU A 147 4.71 -1.81 -18.28
C LEU A 147 5.14 -2.32 -19.67
N LYS A 148 4.39 -3.26 -20.23
CA LYS A 148 4.63 -3.77 -21.58
C LYS A 148 4.59 -2.67 -22.64
N LYS A 149 3.60 -1.77 -22.58
CA LYS A 149 3.50 -0.60 -23.50
C LYS A 149 4.67 0.37 -23.36
N GLN A 150 5.31 0.42 -22.18
CA GLN A 150 6.52 1.22 -21.93
C GLN A 150 7.81 0.48 -22.27
N ASN A 151 7.73 -0.71 -22.87
CA ASN A 151 8.88 -1.61 -23.14
C ASN A 151 9.66 -2.00 -21.86
N ILE A 152 8.96 -2.06 -20.72
CA ILE A 152 9.53 -2.54 -19.45
C ILE A 152 9.20 -4.03 -19.34
N ASN A 153 10.22 -4.87 -19.45
CA ASN A 153 10.08 -6.31 -19.24
C ASN A 153 10.04 -6.62 -17.77
N PHE A 154 8.90 -7.10 -17.29
CA PHE A 154 8.74 -7.53 -15.91
C PHE A 154 8.54 -9.05 -15.85
N ASN A 155 9.42 -9.72 -15.09
CA ASN A 155 9.34 -11.14 -14.79
C ASN A 155 9.46 -11.32 -13.29
N GLY A 156 8.49 -11.96 -12.66
CA GLY A 156 8.60 -12.29 -11.25
C GLY A 156 7.31 -12.14 -10.48
N MET A 157 7.47 -11.93 -9.17
CA MET A 157 6.36 -11.75 -8.26
C MET A 157 5.85 -10.31 -8.30
N PHE A 158 4.56 -10.17 -8.57
CA PHE A 158 3.81 -8.94 -8.38
C PHE A 158 2.91 -9.11 -7.15
N TYR A 159 3.20 -8.36 -6.09
CA TYR A 159 2.43 -8.37 -4.87
C TYR A 159 1.60 -7.07 -4.80
N ALA A 160 0.29 -7.20 -4.86
CA ALA A 160 -0.65 -6.11 -4.62
C ALA A 160 -1.22 -6.22 -3.20
N GLY A 161 -0.90 -5.24 -2.35
CA GLY A 161 -1.57 -5.04 -1.08
C GLY A 161 -2.90 -4.34 -1.32
N LEU A 162 -3.99 -5.01 -1.01
CA LEU A 162 -5.36 -4.55 -1.22
C LEU A 162 -6.06 -4.34 0.11
N ILE A 163 -7.08 -3.49 0.13
CA ILE A 163 -8.04 -3.39 1.21
C ILE A 163 -9.45 -3.51 0.65
N ILE A 164 -10.25 -4.41 1.20
CA ILE A 164 -11.64 -4.63 0.81
C ILE A 164 -12.52 -3.72 1.65
N THR A 165 -12.89 -2.58 1.10
CA THR A 165 -13.74 -1.58 1.76
C THR A 165 -15.22 -1.83 1.47
N LYS A 166 -16.10 -1.08 2.16
CA LYS A 166 -17.54 -1.06 1.85
C LYS A 166 -17.85 -0.54 0.44
N LYS A 167 -16.93 0.22 -0.17
CA LYS A 167 -17.07 0.75 -1.54
C LYS A 167 -16.43 -0.18 -2.59
N GLY A 168 -15.85 -1.28 -2.17
CA GLY A 168 -15.11 -2.23 -3.02
C GLY A 168 -13.62 -2.26 -2.72
N PRO A 169 -12.87 -3.08 -3.47
CA PRO A 169 -11.44 -3.23 -3.27
C PRO A 169 -10.68 -1.97 -3.69
N GLN A 170 -9.62 -1.64 -2.95
CA GLN A 170 -8.73 -0.52 -3.19
C GLN A 170 -7.28 -0.99 -3.11
N LEU A 171 -6.39 -0.41 -3.92
CA LEU A 171 -4.96 -0.69 -3.88
C LEU A 171 -4.31 0.15 -2.78
N LEU A 172 -3.55 -0.50 -1.88
CA LEU A 172 -2.76 0.15 -0.84
C LEU A 172 -1.30 0.33 -1.28
N GLU A 173 -0.70 -0.73 -1.82
CA GLU A 173 0.70 -0.75 -2.23
C GLU A 173 0.99 -1.81 -3.28
N ILE A 174 2.13 -1.68 -3.94
CA ILE A 174 2.69 -2.67 -4.86
C ILE A 174 4.10 -3.01 -4.41
N ASN A 175 4.41 -4.31 -4.38
CA ASN A 175 5.75 -4.83 -4.18
C ASN A 175 6.12 -5.78 -5.33
N VAL A 176 7.40 -5.82 -5.68
CA VAL A 176 7.94 -6.69 -6.75
C VAL A 176 8.78 -7.83 -6.16
N ARG A 177 8.35 -8.34 -5.03
CA ARG A 177 8.96 -9.41 -4.24
C ARG A 177 7.90 -10.24 -3.54
N PHE A 178 8.29 -11.40 -3.06
CA PHE A 178 7.45 -12.16 -2.11
C PHE A 178 7.25 -11.37 -0.81
N GLY A 179 6.14 -11.59 -0.16
CA GLY A 179 5.87 -11.06 1.17
C GLY A 179 6.55 -11.91 2.26
N ASP A 180 6.72 -11.34 3.42
CA ASP A 180 7.19 -11.99 4.63
C ASP A 180 6.40 -11.40 5.82
N PRO A 181 5.61 -12.21 6.54
CA PRO A 181 5.53 -13.68 6.57
C PRO A 181 4.50 -14.33 5.63
N GLU A 182 3.73 -13.58 4.87
CA GLU A 182 2.53 -14.06 4.17
C GLU A 182 2.80 -15.02 3.00
N THR A 183 4.04 -15.15 2.55
CA THR A 183 4.39 -16.09 1.48
C THR A 183 4.68 -17.50 2.01
N GLN A 184 5.21 -17.63 3.21
CA GLN A 184 5.52 -18.92 3.85
C GLN A 184 4.27 -19.72 4.18
#